data_aa8a0c44b3e904e06ca61f3a85097a22
#
_entry.id   aa8a0c44b3e904e06ca61f3a85097a22
#
_cell.length_a   1.000
_cell.length_b   1.000
_cell.length_c   1.000
_cell.angle_alpha   90.00
_cell.angle_beta   90.00
_cell.angle_gamma   90.00
#
_symmetry.space_group_name_H-M   'P 1'
#
loop_
_entity.id
_entity.type
_entity.pdbx_description
1 polymer ?
#
loop_
_entity_poly.entity_id
_entity_poly.type
_entity_poly.pdbx_seq_one_letter_code
_entity_poly.pdbx_strand_id
1 'polypeptide(L)'
;MNQALQNRLNQITDKVLTQEFLTSQGLGNELGFWIFDYAPEDELQVRQNITLIEQSISKRNSALRVVNINLLTAIKAYLDQRNHTEKAFQMQIKKGDASLLKALEGPMHVDKFSPFLMEHYQLDSYQLIFISGVGSAWPLLRAHNLLNKLHALLGHKPLVLFYPGNYSGQDLSLFNKLTSNNYYRAFKLIPQDVKDNL
;
A
#
# COMPACT_ATOMS: atom_id res chain seq x y z
N MET A 1 -12.29 12.70 14.67
CA MET A 1 -11.12 12.87 13.79
C MET A 1 -9.88 12.85 14.67
N ASN A 2 -8.93 11.98 14.39
CA ASN A 2 -7.68 11.85 15.14
C ASN A 2 -6.73 12.99 14.74
N GLN A 3 -6.49 13.96 15.65
CA GLN A 3 -5.68 15.15 15.34
C GLN A 3 -4.19 14.83 15.19
N ALA A 4 -3.65 13.90 15.96
CA ALA A 4 -2.26 13.47 15.84
C ALA A 4 -2.02 12.82 14.47
N LEU A 5 -2.92 11.95 14.03
CA LEU A 5 -2.88 11.39 12.70
C LEU A 5 -3.00 12.47 11.62
N GLN A 6 -3.91 13.46 11.78
CA GLN A 6 -4.07 14.54 10.80
C GLN A 6 -2.77 15.35 10.65
N ASN A 7 -2.08 15.62 11.74
CA ASN A 7 -0.79 16.31 11.70
C ASN A 7 0.26 15.51 10.93
N ARG A 8 0.30 14.18 11.09
CA ARG A 8 1.18 13.30 10.32
C ARG A 8 0.81 13.27 8.81
N LEU A 9 -0.49 13.17 8.50
CA LEU A 9 -0.99 13.18 7.11
C LEU A 9 -0.62 14.48 6.39
N ASN A 10 -0.70 15.61 7.07
CA ASN A 10 -0.36 16.92 6.51
C ASN A 10 1.13 17.04 6.13
N GLN A 11 2.02 16.26 6.76
CA GLN A 11 3.46 16.27 6.48
C GLN A 11 3.83 15.43 5.26
N ILE A 12 2.94 14.54 4.77
CA ILE A 12 3.27 13.61 3.69
C ILE A 12 3.66 14.36 2.42
N THR A 13 2.89 15.39 2.03
CA THR A 13 3.18 16.16 0.80
C THR A 13 4.57 16.80 0.86
N ASP A 14 4.95 17.40 1.98
CA ASP A 14 6.28 18.01 2.13
C ASP A 14 7.38 16.96 2.05
N LYS A 15 7.20 15.83 2.72
CA LYS A 15 8.19 14.73 2.73
C LYS A 15 8.40 14.13 1.34
N VAL A 16 7.34 13.83 0.60
CA VAL A 16 7.45 13.16 -0.71
C VAL A 16 7.95 14.10 -1.81
N LEU A 17 7.92 15.41 -1.59
CA LEU A 17 8.47 16.39 -2.53
C LEU A 17 9.95 16.70 -2.29
N THR A 18 10.57 16.13 -1.25
CA THR A 18 12.02 16.32 -1.01
C THR A 18 12.85 15.59 -2.06
N GLN A 19 13.98 16.16 -2.43
CA GLN A 19 14.93 15.53 -3.35
C GLN A 19 15.42 14.18 -2.83
N GLU A 20 15.73 14.09 -1.53
CA GLU A 20 16.15 12.87 -0.84
C GLU A 20 15.12 11.72 -1.02
N PHE A 21 13.83 12.02 -0.87
CA PHE A 21 12.76 11.03 -1.06
C PHE A 21 12.67 10.58 -2.52
N LEU A 22 12.66 11.53 -3.47
CA LEU A 22 12.45 11.25 -4.89
C LEU A 22 13.60 10.50 -5.55
N THR A 23 14.83 10.72 -5.08
CA THR A 23 16.02 10.05 -5.63
C THR A 23 16.34 8.75 -4.92
N SER A 24 15.60 8.41 -3.86
CA SER A 24 15.90 7.28 -2.96
C SER A 24 17.37 7.32 -2.46
N GLN A 25 17.97 8.51 -2.43
CA GLN A 25 19.32 8.76 -1.94
C GLN A 25 19.25 9.20 -0.48
N GLY A 26 19.74 8.37 0.42
CA GLY A 26 19.79 8.63 1.85
C GLY A 26 20.35 7.43 2.59
N LEU A 27 20.76 7.61 3.83
CA LEU A 27 21.43 6.62 4.66
C LEU A 27 20.69 5.26 4.67
N GLY A 28 21.06 4.37 3.73
CA GLY A 28 20.60 2.99 3.68
C GLY A 28 19.23 2.75 3.00
N ASN A 29 18.59 3.77 2.39
CA ASN A 29 17.32 3.57 1.66
C ASN A 29 17.54 3.38 0.15
N GLU A 30 18.29 2.37 -0.21
CA GLU A 30 18.48 1.99 -1.63
C GLU A 30 17.19 1.44 -2.28
N LEU A 31 16.16 1.14 -1.47
CA LEU A 31 14.96 0.47 -1.93
C LEU A 31 13.79 1.40 -2.28
N GLY A 32 13.82 2.67 -1.84
CA GLY A 32 12.77 3.65 -2.12
C GLY A 32 11.39 3.33 -1.50
N PHE A 33 11.29 2.37 -0.56
CA PHE A 33 10.03 1.94 0.01
C PHE A 33 9.78 2.52 1.39
N TRP A 34 8.58 3.09 1.56
CA TRP A 34 8.17 3.81 2.76
C TRP A 34 6.84 3.29 3.29
N ILE A 35 6.72 3.23 4.62
CA ILE A 35 5.49 2.81 5.30
C ILE A 35 4.92 4.01 6.05
N PHE A 36 3.66 4.32 5.78
CA PHE A 36 2.83 5.19 6.61
C PHE A 36 1.87 4.31 7.40
N ASP A 37 2.26 3.99 8.64
CA ASP A 37 1.46 3.17 9.54
C ASP A 37 0.46 4.02 10.34
N TYR A 38 -0.72 3.46 10.61
CA TYR A 38 -1.81 4.13 11.33
C TYR A 38 -2.72 3.12 12.04
N ALA A 39 -3.44 3.59 13.06
CA ALA A 39 -4.40 2.75 13.77
C ALA A 39 -5.53 2.28 12.82
N PRO A 40 -5.90 0.99 12.82
CA PRO A 40 -6.89 0.45 11.88
C PRO A 40 -8.25 1.17 11.88
N GLU A 41 -8.66 1.71 13.00
CA GLU A 41 -9.87 2.51 13.17
C GLU A 41 -9.85 3.83 12.41
N ASP A 42 -8.67 4.32 12.04
CA ASP A 42 -8.47 5.56 11.31
C ASP A 42 -8.48 5.39 9.77
N GLU A 43 -8.74 4.18 9.26
CA GLU A 43 -8.73 3.85 7.82
C GLU A 43 -9.54 4.84 6.98
N LEU A 44 -10.73 5.26 7.42
CA LEU A 44 -11.57 6.18 6.67
C LEU A 44 -10.93 7.58 6.58
N GLN A 45 -10.32 8.05 7.64
CA GLN A 45 -9.61 9.34 7.66
C GLN A 45 -8.41 9.30 6.69
N VAL A 46 -7.62 8.23 6.73
CA VAL A 46 -6.47 8.06 5.82
C VAL A 46 -6.92 8.02 4.38
N ARG A 47 -7.94 7.23 4.04
CA ARG A 47 -8.48 7.10 2.68
C ARG A 47 -8.93 8.44 2.11
N GLN A 48 -9.63 9.26 2.88
CA GLN A 48 -10.05 10.60 2.46
C GLN A 48 -8.86 11.53 2.22
N ASN A 49 -7.83 11.44 3.07
CA ASN A 49 -6.65 12.28 2.95
C ASN A 49 -5.74 11.90 1.78
N ILE A 50 -5.67 10.64 1.37
CA ILE A 50 -4.84 10.21 0.22
C ILE A 50 -5.19 11.03 -1.03
N THR A 51 -6.46 11.20 -1.35
CA THR A 51 -6.88 12.02 -2.49
C THR A 51 -6.46 13.47 -2.37
N LEU A 52 -6.54 14.04 -1.16
CA LEU A 52 -6.09 15.43 -0.91
C LEU A 52 -4.57 15.57 -1.05
N ILE A 53 -3.82 14.56 -0.62
CA ILE A 53 -2.36 14.49 -0.76
C ILE A 53 -1.98 14.44 -2.24
N GLU A 54 -2.61 13.58 -3.04
CA GLU A 54 -2.39 13.50 -4.50
C GLU A 54 -2.65 14.85 -5.18
N GLN A 55 -3.76 15.52 -4.84
CA GLN A 55 -4.10 16.84 -5.36
C GLN A 55 -3.06 17.90 -4.94
N SER A 56 -2.59 17.86 -3.68
CA SER A 56 -1.59 18.78 -3.17
C SER A 56 -0.24 18.61 -3.89
N ILE A 57 0.18 17.36 -4.10
CA ILE A 57 1.41 17.05 -4.86
C ILE A 57 1.30 17.60 -6.28
N SER A 58 0.21 17.31 -6.99
CA SER A 58 -0.01 17.76 -8.37
C SER A 58 -0.03 19.30 -8.50
N LYS A 59 -0.60 20.01 -7.51
CA LYS A 59 -0.60 21.48 -7.48
C LYS A 59 0.78 22.08 -7.24
N ARG A 60 1.61 21.44 -6.41
CA ARG A 60 2.94 21.94 -6.02
C ARG A 60 4.04 21.52 -7.00
N ASN A 61 3.89 20.37 -7.64
CA ASN A 61 4.82 19.84 -8.65
C ASN A 61 4.05 19.06 -9.71
N SER A 62 3.61 19.75 -10.76
CA SER A 62 2.84 19.16 -11.86
C SER A 62 3.62 18.17 -12.72
N ALA A 63 4.95 18.17 -12.63
CA ALA A 63 5.80 17.20 -13.34
C ALA A 63 5.88 15.86 -12.59
N LEU A 64 5.56 15.81 -11.29
CA LEU A 64 5.58 14.59 -10.49
C LEU A 64 4.25 13.85 -10.64
N ARG A 65 4.26 12.79 -11.43
CA ARG A 65 3.08 11.94 -11.61
C ARG A 65 3.00 10.91 -10.50
N VAL A 66 1.89 10.96 -9.75
CA VAL A 66 1.58 10.04 -8.65
C VAL A 66 0.42 9.15 -9.04
N VAL A 67 0.43 7.90 -8.63
CA VAL A 67 -0.70 6.98 -8.73
C VAL A 67 -0.99 6.35 -7.37
N ASN A 68 -2.26 6.29 -6.98
CA ASN A 68 -2.70 5.51 -5.82
C ASN A 68 -3.39 4.22 -6.28
N ILE A 69 -2.87 3.08 -5.85
CA ILE A 69 -3.43 1.76 -6.08
C ILE A 69 -4.15 1.31 -4.81
N ASN A 70 -5.48 1.35 -4.83
CA ASN A 70 -6.26 0.67 -3.79
C ASN A 70 -6.31 -0.82 -4.09
N LEU A 71 -5.74 -1.64 -3.18
CA LEU A 71 -5.57 -3.08 -3.43
C LEU A 71 -6.88 -3.83 -3.63
N LEU A 72 -7.96 -3.47 -2.91
CA LEU A 72 -9.26 -4.13 -3.10
C LEU A 72 -9.82 -3.83 -4.49
N THR A 73 -9.74 -2.57 -4.93
CA THR A 73 -10.14 -2.17 -6.29
C THR A 73 -9.29 -2.88 -7.35
N ALA A 74 -8.00 -3.01 -7.11
CA ALA A 74 -7.09 -3.70 -8.01
C ALA A 74 -7.40 -5.20 -8.09
N ILE A 75 -7.74 -5.86 -6.96
CA ILE A 75 -8.19 -7.27 -6.95
C ILE A 75 -9.45 -7.42 -7.80
N LYS A 76 -10.43 -6.53 -7.62
CA LYS A 76 -11.65 -6.57 -8.43
C LYS A 76 -11.34 -6.44 -9.91
N ALA A 77 -10.55 -5.45 -10.32
CA ALA A 77 -10.14 -5.26 -11.71
C ALA A 77 -9.42 -6.48 -12.29
N TYR A 78 -8.54 -7.12 -11.49
CA TYR A 78 -7.84 -8.33 -11.87
C TYR A 78 -8.78 -9.50 -12.14
N LEU A 79 -9.79 -9.68 -11.30
CA LEU A 79 -10.80 -10.74 -11.46
C LEU A 79 -11.75 -10.44 -12.63
N ASP A 80 -12.14 -9.17 -12.82
CA ASP A 80 -12.99 -8.73 -13.93
C ASP A 80 -12.29 -9.00 -15.29
N GLN A 81 -11.03 -8.63 -15.43
CA GLN A 81 -10.25 -8.85 -16.65
C GLN A 81 -10.17 -10.34 -17.04
N ARG A 82 -10.29 -11.26 -16.05
CA ARG A 82 -10.26 -12.70 -16.25
C ARG A 82 -11.63 -13.37 -16.31
N ASN A 83 -12.71 -12.59 -16.25
CA ASN A 83 -14.09 -13.08 -16.13
C ASN A 83 -14.27 -14.02 -14.93
N HIS A 84 -13.59 -13.73 -13.80
CA HIS A 84 -13.65 -14.53 -12.58
C HIS A 84 -14.55 -13.93 -11.49
N THR A 85 -14.95 -12.67 -11.60
CA THR A 85 -15.71 -11.96 -10.55
C THR A 85 -17.03 -12.66 -10.25
N GLU A 86 -17.85 -12.95 -11.27
CA GLU A 86 -19.13 -13.63 -11.07
C GLU A 86 -18.94 -15.05 -10.50
N LYS A 87 -17.93 -15.77 -10.98
CA LYS A 87 -17.59 -17.10 -10.46
C LYS A 87 -17.18 -17.05 -8.98
N ALA A 88 -16.45 -16.01 -8.58
CA ALA A 88 -16.06 -15.80 -7.19
C ALA A 88 -17.28 -15.56 -6.29
N PHE A 89 -18.20 -14.68 -6.70
CA PHE A 89 -19.45 -14.45 -5.96
C PHE A 89 -20.30 -15.73 -5.86
N GLN A 90 -20.48 -16.45 -6.95
CA GLN A 90 -21.24 -17.71 -6.93
C GLN A 90 -20.59 -18.77 -6.05
N MET A 91 -19.26 -18.83 -6.01
CA MET A 91 -18.52 -19.72 -5.13
C MET A 91 -18.72 -19.35 -3.66
N GLN A 92 -18.62 -18.05 -3.34
CA GLN A 92 -18.84 -17.56 -1.97
C GLN A 92 -20.26 -17.92 -1.49
N ILE A 93 -21.28 -17.64 -2.30
CA ILE A 93 -22.68 -17.93 -1.96
C ILE A 93 -22.91 -19.44 -1.75
N LYS A 94 -22.34 -20.29 -2.63
CA LYS A 94 -22.61 -21.72 -2.61
C LYS A 94 -21.73 -22.51 -1.62
N LYS A 95 -20.49 -22.08 -1.41
CA LYS A 95 -19.45 -22.84 -0.69
C LYS A 95 -18.80 -22.10 0.48
N GLY A 96 -19.15 -20.82 0.67
CA GLY A 96 -18.63 -19.96 1.75
C GLY A 96 -17.23 -19.42 1.51
N ASP A 97 -16.79 -18.54 2.43
CA ASP A 97 -15.56 -17.75 2.32
C ASP A 97 -14.29 -18.61 2.25
N ALA A 98 -14.22 -19.68 3.06
CA ALA A 98 -13.04 -20.55 3.08
C ALA A 98 -12.75 -21.21 1.72
N SER A 99 -13.82 -21.63 1.02
CA SER A 99 -13.72 -22.23 -0.33
C SER A 99 -13.29 -21.19 -1.37
N LEU A 100 -13.82 -19.97 -1.26
CA LEU A 100 -13.44 -18.86 -2.12
C LEU A 100 -11.97 -18.50 -1.93
N LEU A 101 -11.52 -18.32 -0.69
CA LEU A 101 -10.13 -18.00 -0.39
C LEU A 101 -9.17 -19.04 -0.98
N LYS A 102 -9.44 -20.31 -0.76
CA LYS A 102 -8.65 -21.42 -1.33
C LYS A 102 -8.61 -21.39 -2.86
N ALA A 103 -9.76 -21.10 -3.49
CA ALA A 103 -9.81 -21.01 -4.97
C ALA A 103 -9.04 -19.82 -5.53
N LEU A 104 -8.94 -18.72 -4.77
CA LEU A 104 -8.25 -17.51 -5.17
C LEU A 104 -6.74 -17.52 -4.85
N GLU A 105 -6.24 -18.41 -4.01
CA GLU A 105 -4.80 -18.51 -3.68
C GLU A 105 -3.91 -18.53 -4.93
N GLY A 106 -4.21 -19.40 -5.89
CA GLY A 106 -3.45 -19.53 -7.12
C GLY A 106 -3.57 -18.35 -8.07
N PRO A 107 -4.79 -17.85 -8.37
CA PRO A 107 -4.99 -16.64 -9.15
C PRO A 107 -4.35 -15.40 -8.51
N MET A 108 -4.45 -15.23 -7.19
CA MET A 108 -3.95 -14.05 -6.46
C MET A 108 -2.49 -14.15 -6.05
N HIS A 109 -1.78 -15.20 -6.50
CA HIS A 109 -0.35 -15.31 -6.23
C HIS A 109 0.40 -14.07 -6.75
N VAL A 110 1.33 -13.54 -5.96
CA VAL A 110 2.02 -12.27 -6.25
C VAL A 110 2.76 -12.27 -7.59
N ASP A 111 3.23 -13.43 -8.05
CA ASP A 111 3.87 -13.56 -9.37
C ASP A 111 2.93 -13.32 -10.54
N LYS A 112 1.63 -13.42 -10.33
CA LYS A 112 0.59 -13.14 -11.34
C LYS A 112 -0.01 -11.75 -11.13
N PHE A 113 -0.21 -11.37 -9.87
CA PHE A 113 -0.88 -10.11 -9.52
C PHE A 113 0.03 -8.90 -9.69
N SER A 114 1.33 -9.02 -9.34
CA SER A 114 2.24 -7.87 -9.45
C SER A 114 2.51 -7.45 -10.91
N PRO A 115 2.74 -8.35 -11.88
CA PRO A 115 2.80 -7.95 -13.30
C PRO A 115 1.51 -7.29 -13.80
N PHE A 116 0.34 -7.78 -13.35
CA PHE A 116 -0.92 -7.13 -13.66
C PHE A 116 -0.96 -5.68 -13.15
N LEU A 117 -0.49 -5.43 -11.91
CA LEU A 117 -0.44 -4.05 -11.38
C LEU A 117 0.45 -3.17 -12.26
N MET A 118 1.63 -3.66 -12.67
CA MET A 118 2.55 -2.92 -13.53
C MET A 118 1.88 -2.49 -14.83
N GLU A 119 1.20 -3.42 -15.51
CA GLU A 119 0.57 -3.22 -16.80
C GLU A 119 -0.72 -2.39 -16.68
N HIS A 120 -1.65 -2.81 -15.81
CA HIS A 120 -2.99 -2.21 -15.68
C HIS A 120 -2.92 -0.74 -15.24
N TYR A 121 -2.02 -0.42 -14.32
CA TYR A 121 -1.81 0.95 -13.85
C TYR A 121 -0.70 1.69 -14.59
N GLN A 122 -0.03 1.05 -15.56
CA GLN A 122 1.09 1.64 -16.31
C GLN A 122 2.16 2.26 -15.38
N LEU A 123 2.59 1.49 -14.36
CA LEU A 123 3.41 2.00 -13.26
C LEU A 123 4.75 2.60 -13.70
N ASP A 124 5.25 2.24 -14.88
CA ASP A 124 6.46 2.84 -15.45
C ASP A 124 6.29 4.32 -15.76
N SER A 125 5.07 4.77 -16.00
CA SER A 125 4.77 6.16 -16.34
C SER A 125 4.70 7.10 -15.12
N TYR A 126 4.75 6.58 -13.89
CA TYR A 126 4.64 7.34 -12.64
C TYR A 126 5.99 7.40 -11.93
N GLN A 127 6.26 8.50 -11.25
CA GLN A 127 7.46 8.74 -10.45
C GLN A 127 7.27 8.37 -8.98
N LEU A 128 6.01 8.32 -8.51
CA LEU A 128 5.66 7.98 -7.14
C LEU A 128 4.44 7.08 -7.13
N ILE A 129 4.49 6.01 -6.34
CA ILE A 129 3.42 5.04 -6.21
C ILE A 129 2.91 5.04 -4.77
N PHE A 130 1.60 5.22 -4.60
CA PHE A 130 0.90 4.97 -3.35
C PHE A 130 0.18 3.63 -3.43
N ILE A 131 0.23 2.85 -2.35
CA ILE A 131 -0.55 1.62 -2.18
C ILE A 131 -1.42 1.78 -0.94
N SER A 132 -2.72 1.59 -1.09
CA SER A 132 -3.72 1.68 -0.03
C SER A 132 -4.66 0.48 -0.02
N GLY A 133 -5.53 0.38 0.99
CA GLY A 133 -6.51 -0.70 1.09
C GLY A 133 -5.92 -2.05 1.47
N VAL A 134 -4.77 -2.07 2.15
CA VAL A 134 -4.08 -3.29 2.59
C VAL A 134 -4.98 -4.15 3.48
N GLY A 135 -5.66 -3.52 4.45
CA GLY A 135 -6.58 -4.23 5.35
C GLY A 135 -7.75 -4.85 4.61
N SER A 136 -8.30 -4.16 3.61
CA SER A 136 -9.42 -4.66 2.80
C SER A 136 -9.00 -5.78 1.83
N ALA A 137 -7.74 -5.86 1.47
CA ALA A 137 -7.20 -6.91 0.60
C ALA A 137 -6.85 -8.19 1.36
N TRP A 138 -6.67 -8.12 2.68
CA TRP A 138 -6.43 -9.28 3.50
C TRP A 138 -7.70 -10.15 3.62
N PRO A 139 -7.61 -11.50 3.59
CA PRO A 139 -6.40 -12.33 3.54
C PRO A 139 -5.95 -12.71 2.11
N LEU A 140 -6.56 -12.18 1.06
CA LEU A 140 -6.24 -12.51 -0.34
C LEU A 140 -4.81 -12.11 -0.74
N LEU A 141 -4.34 -10.97 -0.21
CA LEU A 141 -2.98 -10.48 -0.42
C LEU A 141 -2.30 -10.22 0.92
N ARG A 142 -1.04 -10.63 1.00
CA ARG A 142 -0.15 -10.29 2.13
C ARG A 142 0.81 -9.19 1.71
N ALA A 143 0.80 -8.07 2.45
CA ALA A 143 1.57 -6.87 2.11
C ALA A 143 3.06 -7.17 1.87
N HIS A 144 3.72 -7.96 2.73
CA HIS A 144 5.14 -8.27 2.59
C HIS A 144 5.46 -9.04 1.30
N ASN A 145 4.64 -10.03 0.90
CA ASN A 145 4.84 -10.77 -0.34
C ASN A 145 4.70 -9.84 -1.56
N LEU A 146 3.68 -8.98 -1.53
CA LEU A 146 3.44 -8.01 -2.59
C LEU A 146 4.61 -7.02 -2.72
N LEU A 147 5.04 -6.44 -1.60
CA LEU A 147 6.14 -5.47 -1.60
C LEU A 147 7.46 -6.07 -2.07
N ASN A 148 7.80 -7.29 -1.63
CA ASN A 148 9.00 -7.99 -2.10
C ASN A 148 8.97 -8.20 -3.62
N LYS A 149 7.82 -8.55 -4.18
CA LYS A 149 7.69 -8.72 -5.63
C LYS A 149 7.73 -7.40 -6.38
N LEU A 150 7.05 -6.37 -5.87
CA LEU A 150 7.06 -5.03 -6.46
C LEU A 150 8.46 -4.41 -6.43
N HIS A 151 9.24 -4.66 -5.39
CA HIS A 151 10.62 -4.20 -5.32
C HIS A 151 11.45 -4.67 -6.52
N ALA A 152 11.34 -5.96 -6.87
CA ALA A 152 12.05 -6.51 -8.04
C ALA A 152 11.58 -5.90 -9.39
N LEU A 153 10.33 -5.40 -9.45
CA LEU A 153 9.74 -4.84 -10.67
C LEU A 153 9.95 -3.33 -10.79
N LEU A 154 9.89 -2.61 -9.67
CA LEU A 154 9.95 -1.14 -9.63
C LEU A 154 11.37 -0.58 -9.49
N GLY A 155 12.33 -1.42 -9.07
CA GLY A 155 13.69 -0.97 -8.77
C GLY A 155 13.72 0.10 -7.68
N HIS A 156 14.31 1.26 -7.98
CA HIS A 156 14.46 2.36 -7.02
C HIS A 156 13.28 3.36 -7.00
N LYS A 157 12.18 3.05 -7.70
CA LYS A 157 11.03 3.95 -7.77
C LYS A 157 10.38 4.10 -6.38
N PRO A 158 10.17 5.34 -5.89
CA PRO A 158 9.56 5.57 -4.59
C PRO A 158 8.15 4.98 -4.48
N LEU A 159 7.91 4.26 -3.40
CA LEU A 159 6.62 3.67 -3.08
C LEU A 159 6.26 3.96 -1.61
N VAL A 160 5.04 4.43 -1.39
CA VAL A 160 4.46 4.60 -0.04
C VAL A 160 3.33 3.59 0.15
N LEU A 161 3.47 2.74 1.16
CA LEU A 161 2.40 1.85 1.62
C LEU A 161 1.65 2.48 2.79
N PHE A 162 0.37 2.72 2.63
CA PHE A 162 -0.55 3.09 3.70
C PHE A 162 -1.00 1.83 4.44
N TYR A 163 -0.55 1.65 5.70
CA TYR A 163 -0.63 0.39 6.40
C TYR A 163 -1.45 0.48 7.69
N PRO A 164 -2.65 -0.15 7.75
CA PRO A 164 -3.48 -0.17 8.96
C PRO A 164 -2.93 -1.15 9.99
N GLY A 165 -2.10 -0.66 10.88
CA GLY A 165 -1.40 -1.42 11.90
C GLY A 165 -0.10 -0.75 12.32
N ASN A 166 0.90 -1.53 12.71
CA ASN A 166 2.18 -1.01 13.16
C ASN A 166 3.34 -1.55 12.31
N TYR A 167 4.29 -0.69 12.02
CA TYR A 167 5.59 -1.05 11.46
C TYR A 167 6.70 -0.71 12.47
N SER A 168 7.44 -1.71 12.93
CA SER A 168 8.50 -1.53 13.93
C SER A 168 9.81 -0.96 13.35
N GLY A 169 9.95 -0.90 12.04
CA GLY A 169 11.21 -0.70 11.31
C GLY A 169 11.78 -2.02 10.77
N GLN A 170 11.23 -3.14 11.18
CA GLN A 170 11.62 -4.49 10.74
C GLN A 170 10.40 -5.35 10.39
N ASP A 171 9.36 -5.33 11.24
CA ASP A 171 8.20 -6.19 11.13
C ASP A 171 6.92 -5.39 10.89
N LEU A 172 6.03 -5.97 10.12
CA LEU A 172 4.69 -5.46 9.85
C LEU A 172 3.65 -6.23 10.68
N SER A 173 2.85 -5.52 11.49
CA SER A 173 1.75 -6.09 12.27
C SER A 173 0.42 -5.53 11.81
N LEU A 174 -0.27 -6.27 10.93
CA LEU A 174 -1.57 -5.85 10.38
C LEU A 174 -2.63 -5.85 11.48
N PHE A 175 -3.41 -4.77 11.56
CA PHE A 175 -4.43 -4.53 12.57
C PHE A 175 -3.88 -4.59 14.01
N ASN A 176 -2.58 -4.42 14.21
CA ASN A 176 -1.88 -4.61 15.49
C ASN A 176 -2.03 -6.03 16.09
N LYS A 177 -2.40 -7.01 15.26
CA LYS A 177 -2.73 -8.39 15.68
C LYS A 177 -2.03 -9.46 14.86
N LEU A 178 -1.84 -9.23 13.58
CA LEU A 178 -1.32 -10.21 12.64
C LEU A 178 0.13 -9.87 12.30
N THR A 179 1.05 -10.28 13.14
CA THR A 179 2.49 -10.04 12.94
C THR A 179 3.03 -11.01 11.88
N SER A 180 3.75 -10.48 10.92
CA SER A 180 4.57 -11.29 10.02
C SER A 180 6.02 -11.27 10.51
N ASN A 181 6.59 -12.43 10.80
CA ASN A 181 7.99 -12.57 11.19
C ASN A 181 8.96 -12.42 10.00
N ASN A 182 8.53 -11.77 8.94
CA ASN A 182 9.35 -11.57 7.76
C ASN A 182 9.96 -10.18 7.82
N TYR A 183 11.27 -10.12 7.99
CA TYR A 183 12.03 -8.88 7.89
C TYR A 183 11.71 -8.18 6.57
N TYR A 184 11.23 -6.93 6.66
CA TYR A 184 10.98 -6.09 5.50
C TYR A 184 11.76 -4.78 5.62
N ARG A 185 12.60 -4.50 4.64
CA ARG A 185 13.44 -3.31 4.61
C ARG A 185 12.68 -2.15 3.99
N ALA A 186 12.07 -1.33 4.84
CA ALA A 186 11.42 -0.08 4.46
C ALA A 186 11.71 0.99 5.51
N PHE A 187 11.28 2.23 5.24
CA PHE A 187 11.43 3.33 6.18
C PHE A 187 10.05 3.84 6.61
N LYS A 188 9.92 4.29 7.85
CA LYS A 188 8.73 5.04 8.25
C LYS A 188 8.70 6.35 7.50
N LEU A 189 7.58 6.64 6.81
CA LEU A 189 7.44 7.87 6.05
C LEU A 189 7.39 9.09 6.98
N ILE A 190 6.48 9.05 7.95
CA ILE A 190 6.34 10.03 9.02
C ILE A 190 6.27 9.25 10.34
N PRO A 191 7.33 9.29 11.18
CA PRO A 191 7.30 8.65 12.49
C PRO A 191 6.15 9.14 13.35
N GLN A 192 5.68 8.30 14.28
CA GLN A 192 4.78 8.75 15.36
C GLN A 192 5.61 9.49 16.40
N ASP A 193 5.12 10.64 16.86
CA ASP A 193 5.76 11.35 17.97
C ASP A 193 5.67 10.49 19.23
N VAL A 194 6.81 10.30 19.90
CA VAL A 194 6.92 9.46 21.11
C VAL A 194 6.05 9.98 22.28
N LYS A 195 5.47 11.18 22.14
CA LYS A 195 4.67 11.84 23.19
C LYS A 195 3.19 11.44 23.20
N ASP A 196 2.69 10.72 22.21
CA ASP A 196 1.26 10.39 22.11
C ASP A 196 0.88 9.07 22.82
N ASN A 197 1.82 8.44 23.55
CA ASN A 197 1.63 7.16 24.25
C ASN A 197 1.73 7.29 25.81
N LEU A 198 1.50 8.48 26.39
CA LEU A 198 1.46 8.70 27.84
C LEU A 198 0.09 9.13 28.31
#